data_04719fbaa89c3ac209cc445594094bef
#
_entry.id   04719fbaa89c3ac209cc445594094bef
#
_cell.length_a   1.000
_cell.length_b   1.000
_cell.length_c   1.000
_cell.angle_alpha   90.00
_cell.angle_beta   90.00
_cell.angle_gamma   90.00
#
_symmetry.space_group_name_H-M   'P 1'
#
loop_
_entity.id
_entity.type
_entity.pdbx_description
1 polymer ?
#
loop_
_entity_poly.entity_id
_entity_poly.type
_entity_poly.pdbx_seq_one_letter_code
_entity_poly.pdbx_strand_id
1 'polypeptide(L)'
;MDIASIVGLIGAVGMIVYAMISGGGIGPFWNAPSVLIVFGGTFFAVMYMAPMSVFLGSFGAMAKTFMPGLGKQEELITRMIELAGIARKDGMMALEGQDVPDKFFAKGLQMLVDGADEGKLTTQLNQEIKAMKIRHEASQGVVKAWVDTAPAMGMIGTLIGLVLMLGNMADPKAIGPA
;
A
#
# COMPACT_ATOMS: atom_id res chain seq x y z
N MET A 1 -10.95 5.63 7.74
CA MET A 1 -11.21 6.18 6.40
C MET A 1 -12.15 7.34 6.54
N ASP A 2 -11.89 8.42 5.84
CA ASP A 2 -12.77 9.60 5.85
C ASP A 2 -14.04 9.29 5.03
N ILE A 3 -15.19 9.77 5.50
CA ILE A 3 -16.49 9.57 4.83
C ILE A 3 -16.42 10.09 3.38
N ALA A 4 -15.74 11.21 3.17
CA ALA A 4 -15.52 11.79 1.85
C ALA A 4 -14.80 10.83 0.88
N SER A 5 -13.84 10.06 1.35
CA SER A 5 -13.11 9.08 0.53
C SER A 5 -14.01 7.91 0.08
N ILE A 6 -14.90 7.46 0.97
CA ILE A 6 -15.85 6.37 0.66
C ILE A 6 -16.89 6.87 -0.35
N VAL A 7 -17.48 8.04 -0.12
CA VAL A 7 -18.47 8.64 -1.01
C VAL A 7 -17.87 8.93 -2.40
N GLY A 8 -16.64 9.45 -2.42
CA GLY A 8 -15.93 9.73 -3.68
C GLY A 8 -15.67 8.46 -4.49
N LEU A 9 -15.20 7.40 -3.84
CA LEU A 9 -14.92 6.12 -4.50
C LEU A 9 -16.20 5.48 -5.06
N ILE A 10 -17.24 5.38 -4.22
CA ILE A 10 -18.55 4.82 -4.64
C ILE A 10 -19.17 5.66 -5.75
N GLY A 11 -19.11 6.99 -5.65
CA GLY A 11 -19.61 7.90 -6.66
C GLY A 11 -18.90 7.73 -8.01
N ALA A 12 -17.56 7.68 -8.00
CA ALA A 12 -16.78 7.50 -9.23
C ALA A 12 -17.09 6.17 -9.92
N VAL A 13 -17.08 5.06 -9.18
CA VAL A 13 -17.39 3.73 -9.73
C VAL A 13 -18.85 3.66 -10.18
N GLY A 14 -19.78 4.23 -9.40
CA GLY A 14 -21.20 4.26 -9.73
C GLY A 14 -21.51 5.01 -11.03
N MET A 15 -20.84 6.15 -11.27
CA MET A 15 -20.99 6.91 -12.52
C MET A 15 -20.47 6.13 -13.73
N ILE A 16 -19.37 5.41 -13.61
CA ILE A 16 -18.83 4.56 -14.68
C ILE A 16 -19.82 3.44 -14.99
N VAL A 17 -20.29 2.72 -13.98
CA VAL A 17 -21.25 1.62 -14.15
C VAL A 17 -22.57 2.13 -14.74
N TYR A 18 -23.06 3.28 -14.28
CA TYR A 18 -24.25 3.92 -14.85
C TYR A 18 -24.09 4.22 -16.34
N ALA A 19 -22.96 4.80 -16.74
CA ALA A 19 -22.67 5.09 -18.14
C ALA A 19 -22.63 3.81 -19.00
N MET A 20 -22.04 2.71 -18.48
CA MET A 20 -22.00 1.41 -19.16
C MET A 20 -23.42 0.82 -19.35
N ILE A 21 -24.25 0.87 -18.31
CA ILE A 21 -25.64 0.36 -18.39
C ILE A 21 -26.45 1.19 -19.37
N SER A 22 -26.32 2.52 -19.35
CA SER A 22 -27.04 3.43 -20.27
C SER A 22 -26.60 3.27 -21.74
N GLY A 23 -25.35 2.81 -21.96
CA GLY A 23 -24.79 2.60 -23.31
C GLY A 23 -25.08 1.25 -23.95
N GLY A 24 -25.89 0.40 -23.32
CA GLY A 24 -26.30 -0.91 -23.92
C GLY A 24 -26.04 -2.12 -23.01
N GLY A 25 -25.73 -1.86 -21.73
CA GLY A 25 -25.50 -2.91 -20.74
C GLY A 25 -24.03 -3.22 -20.54
N ILE A 26 -23.73 -4.07 -19.56
CA ILE A 26 -22.33 -4.42 -19.16
C ILE A 26 -21.72 -5.47 -20.09
N GLY A 27 -22.57 -6.27 -20.79
CA GLY A 27 -22.12 -7.38 -21.64
C GLY A 27 -21.07 -7.01 -22.68
N PRO A 28 -21.27 -5.95 -23.49
CA PRO A 28 -20.30 -5.54 -24.51
C PRO A 28 -18.92 -5.12 -23.96
N PHE A 29 -18.86 -4.73 -22.68
CA PHE A 29 -17.62 -4.31 -22.01
C PHE A 29 -16.85 -5.48 -21.38
N TRP A 30 -17.42 -6.69 -21.36
CA TRP A 30 -16.78 -7.87 -20.83
C TRP A 30 -16.01 -8.60 -21.94
N ASN A 31 -14.72 -8.37 -21.98
CA ASN A 31 -13.82 -9.02 -22.93
C ASN A 31 -12.75 -9.81 -22.16
N ALA A 32 -12.80 -11.15 -22.22
CA ALA A 32 -11.89 -12.01 -21.48
C ALA A 32 -10.40 -11.82 -21.86
N PRO A 33 -10.01 -11.69 -23.15
CA PRO A 33 -8.66 -11.35 -23.54
C PRO A 33 -8.14 -10.04 -22.93
N SER A 34 -8.95 -8.99 -22.91
CA SER A 34 -8.58 -7.70 -22.32
C SER A 34 -8.36 -7.81 -20.80
N VAL A 35 -9.20 -8.56 -20.11
CA VAL A 35 -9.02 -8.85 -18.67
C VAL A 35 -7.70 -9.56 -18.41
N LEU A 36 -7.36 -10.57 -19.20
CA LEU A 36 -6.09 -11.30 -19.08
C LEU A 36 -4.88 -10.41 -19.35
N ILE A 37 -4.94 -9.54 -20.37
CA ILE A 37 -3.85 -8.62 -20.68
C ILE A 37 -3.68 -7.61 -19.55
N VAL A 38 -4.74 -6.98 -19.09
CA VAL A 38 -4.64 -5.94 -18.06
C VAL A 38 -4.25 -6.53 -16.72
N PHE A 39 -4.98 -7.50 -16.20
CA PHE A 39 -4.70 -8.04 -14.87
C PHE A 39 -3.49 -8.97 -14.86
N GLY A 40 -3.43 -9.93 -15.78
CA GLY A 40 -2.32 -10.87 -15.89
C GLY A 40 -1.03 -10.17 -16.30
N GLY A 41 -1.08 -9.35 -17.33
CA GLY A 41 0.07 -8.58 -17.80
C GLY A 41 0.62 -7.66 -16.73
N THR A 42 -0.24 -6.90 -16.05
CA THR A 42 0.18 -6.03 -14.93
C THR A 42 0.78 -6.83 -13.78
N PHE A 43 0.14 -7.94 -13.40
CA PHE A 43 0.62 -8.80 -12.31
C PHE A 43 2.05 -9.28 -12.56
N PHE A 44 2.30 -9.88 -13.72
CA PHE A 44 3.63 -10.39 -14.05
C PHE A 44 4.66 -9.28 -14.29
N ALA A 45 4.26 -8.14 -14.87
CA ALA A 45 5.15 -7.00 -15.06
C ALA A 45 5.60 -6.42 -13.71
N VAL A 46 4.68 -6.20 -12.78
CA VAL A 46 5.01 -5.68 -11.45
C VAL A 46 5.81 -6.71 -10.64
N MET A 47 5.48 -8.00 -10.76
CA MET A 47 6.26 -9.08 -10.13
C MET A 47 7.72 -9.11 -10.64
N TYR A 48 7.94 -8.80 -11.91
CA TYR A 48 9.29 -8.69 -12.49
C TYR A 48 10.07 -7.48 -11.95
N MET A 49 9.39 -6.37 -11.62
CA MET A 49 10.00 -5.12 -11.19
C MET A 49 10.52 -5.13 -9.75
N ALA A 50 10.12 -6.09 -8.90
CA ALA A 50 10.45 -6.10 -7.49
C ALA A 50 10.89 -7.48 -7.00
N PRO A 51 11.77 -7.56 -5.99
CA PRO A 51 12.06 -8.82 -5.31
C PRO A 51 10.78 -9.45 -4.75
N MET A 52 10.66 -10.78 -4.82
CA MET A 52 9.46 -11.52 -4.41
C MET A 52 9.01 -11.20 -2.97
N SER A 53 9.96 -11.02 -2.06
CA SER A 53 9.67 -10.66 -0.66
C SER A 53 8.99 -9.29 -0.52
N VAL A 54 9.41 -8.30 -1.32
CA VAL A 54 8.83 -6.95 -1.34
C VAL A 54 7.48 -6.97 -2.05
N PHE A 55 7.38 -7.70 -3.15
CA PHE A 55 6.14 -7.90 -3.91
C PHE A 55 5.03 -8.49 -3.02
N LEU A 56 5.30 -9.61 -2.34
CA LEU A 56 4.33 -10.22 -1.42
C LEU A 56 4.04 -9.34 -0.21
N GLY A 57 5.05 -8.66 0.34
CA GLY A 57 4.90 -7.72 1.44
C GLY A 57 4.00 -6.52 1.12
N SER A 58 3.97 -6.09 -0.15
CA SER A 58 3.14 -4.96 -0.61
C SER A 58 1.64 -5.23 -0.45
N PHE A 59 1.17 -6.47 -0.62
CA PHE A 59 -0.23 -6.84 -0.38
C PHE A 59 -0.61 -6.67 1.10
N GLY A 60 0.30 -7.04 2.02
CA GLY A 60 0.10 -6.80 3.45
C GLY A 60 0.05 -5.31 3.80
N ALA A 61 0.87 -4.49 3.14
CA ALA A 61 0.85 -3.04 3.30
C ALA A 61 -0.45 -2.43 2.76
N MET A 62 -0.94 -2.88 1.61
CA MET A 62 -2.24 -2.48 1.06
C MET A 62 -3.40 -2.86 2.00
N ALA A 63 -3.41 -4.07 2.54
CA ALA A 63 -4.44 -4.51 3.47
C ALA A 63 -4.47 -3.64 4.74
N LYS A 64 -3.30 -3.22 5.25
CA LYS A 64 -3.20 -2.34 6.42
C LYS A 64 -3.80 -0.94 6.19
N THR A 65 -3.87 -0.47 4.95
CA THR A 65 -4.50 0.83 4.63
C THR A 65 -5.99 0.83 4.97
N PHE A 66 -6.64 -0.33 4.93
CA PHE A 66 -8.05 -0.48 5.30
C PHE A 66 -8.28 -0.74 6.79
N MET A 67 -7.21 -1.02 7.55
CA MET A 67 -7.31 -1.22 8.99
C MET A 67 -7.18 0.12 9.73
N PRO A 68 -8.07 0.45 10.67
CA PRO A 68 -7.87 1.59 11.55
C PRO A 68 -6.72 1.24 12.49
N GLY A 69 -5.60 1.94 12.39
CA GLY A 69 -4.51 1.42 13.15
C GLY A 69 -3.26 2.22 13.31
N LEU A 70 -3.30 3.44 13.73
CA LEU A 70 -2.20 3.99 14.51
C LEU A 70 -2.71 4.11 15.94
N GLY A 71 -2.03 3.46 16.90
CA GLY A 71 -2.28 3.67 18.31
C GLY A 71 -2.33 5.17 18.59
N LYS A 72 -3.17 5.60 19.48
CA LYS A 72 -3.37 7.02 19.77
C LYS A 72 -2.02 7.61 20.19
N GLN A 73 -1.48 8.51 19.39
CA GLN A 73 -0.22 9.20 19.67
C GLN A 73 -0.24 9.85 21.07
N GLU A 74 -1.42 10.31 21.51
CA GLU A 74 -1.64 10.89 22.82
C GLU A 74 -1.36 9.89 23.97
N GLU A 75 -1.73 8.62 23.81
CA GLU A 75 -1.45 7.57 24.79
C GLU A 75 0.06 7.31 24.91
N LEU A 76 0.79 7.32 23.78
CA LEU A 76 2.24 7.19 23.76
C LEU A 76 2.93 8.37 24.46
N ILE A 77 2.51 9.60 24.19
CA ILE A 77 3.05 10.81 24.81
C ILE A 77 2.80 10.77 26.33
N THR A 78 1.61 10.43 26.76
CA THR A 78 1.25 10.32 28.18
C THR A 78 2.15 9.28 28.87
N ARG A 79 2.32 8.12 28.25
CA ARG A 79 3.19 7.05 28.76
C ARG A 79 4.67 7.47 28.84
N MET A 80 5.15 8.23 27.85
CA MET A 80 6.51 8.81 27.90
C MET A 80 6.71 9.75 29.08
N ILE A 81 5.71 10.61 29.37
CA ILE A 81 5.77 11.54 30.50
C ILE A 81 5.78 10.78 31.84
N GLU A 82 4.95 9.75 31.99
CA GLU A 82 4.93 8.90 33.19
C GLU A 82 6.29 8.23 33.43
N LEU A 83 6.84 7.60 32.39
CA LEU A 83 8.16 6.93 32.47
C LEU A 83 9.29 7.90 32.75
N ALA A 84 9.27 9.11 32.19
CA ALA A 84 10.20 10.16 32.52
C ALA A 84 10.11 10.59 34.00
N GLY A 85 8.89 10.58 34.57
CA GLY A 85 8.67 10.83 35.99
C GLY A 85 9.26 9.76 36.90
N ILE A 86 9.11 8.48 36.53
CA ILE A 86 9.70 7.33 37.23
C ILE A 86 11.24 7.40 37.18
N ALA A 87 11.79 7.62 35.99
CA ALA A 87 13.24 7.73 35.81
C ALA A 87 13.88 8.84 36.66
N ARG A 88 13.18 9.97 36.84
CA ARG A 88 13.67 11.07 37.71
C ARG A 88 13.61 10.75 39.19
N LYS A 89 12.62 9.98 39.66
CA LYS A 89 12.43 9.66 41.07
C LYS A 89 13.23 8.45 41.50
N ASP A 90 13.19 7.39 40.74
CA ASP A 90 13.63 6.07 41.12
C ASP A 90 14.85 5.60 40.30
N GLY A 91 15.32 6.45 39.38
CA GLY A 91 16.47 6.18 38.51
C GLY A 91 16.13 5.38 37.26
N MET A 92 17.12 5.27 36.33
CA MET A 92 16.94 4.61 35.03
C MET A 92 16.63 3.11 35.14
N MET A 93 17.13 2.43 36.17
CA MET A 93 16.88 1.01 36.40
C MET A 93 15.40 0.70 36.72
N ALA A 94 14.65 1.67 37.24
CA ALA A 94 13.21 1.51 37.51
C ALA A 94 12.35 1.44 36.23
N LEU A 95 12.94 1.73 35.08
CA LEU A 95 12.31 1.58 33.76
C LEU A 95 12.36 0.14 33.25
N GLU A 96 13.18 -0.73 33.85
CA GLU A 96 13.26 -2.14 33.50
C GLU A 96 11.92 -2.85 33.78
N GLY A 97 11.43 -3.59 32.79
CA GLY A 97 10.16 -4.34 32.89
C GLY A 97 8.89 -3.49 32.78
N GLN A 98 8.99 -2.19 32.52
CA GLN A 98 7.82 -1.36 32.26
C GLN A 98 7.14 -1.76 30.95
N ASP A 99 5.82 -1.96 30.99
CA ASP A 99 5.05 -2.31 29.80
C ASP A 99 4.89 -1.10 28.87
N VAL A 100 5.33 -1.30 27.62
CA VAL A 100 5.25 -0.29 26.57
C VAL A 100 4.65 -0.95 25.32
N PRO A 101 3.48 -0.50 24.85
CA PRO A 101 2.78 -1.15 23.74
C PRO A 101 3.48 -0.99 22.38
N ASP A 102 4.30 0.04 22.22
CA ASP A 102 5.03 0.31 20.98
C ASP A 102 6.43 -0.29 21.01
N LYS A 103 6.73 -1.14 20.02
CA LYS A 103 8.02 -1.86 19.93
C LYS A 103 9.23 -0.95 19.71
N PHE A 104 9.05 0.18 18.99
CA PHE A 104 10.12 1.12 18.76
C PHE A 104 10.45 1.87 20.04
N PHE A 105 9.42 2.30 20.78
CA PHE A 105 9.60 2.94 22.07
C PHE A 105 10.19 1.98 23.11
N ALA A 106 9.72 0.73 23.18
CA ALA A 106 10.26 -0.30 24.06
C ALA A 106 11.76 -0.53 23.82
N LYS A 107 12.20 -0.54 22.55
CA LYS A 107 13.63 -0.67 22.20
C LYS A 107 14.45 0.53 22.68
N GLY A 108 13.92 1.75 22.52
CA GLY A 108 14.57 2.97 23.04
C GLY A 108 14.68 2.95 24.56
N LEU A 109 13.63 2.50 25.26
CA LEU A 109 13.61 2.37 26.71
C LEU A 109 14.65 1.37 27.21
N GLN A 110 14.76 0.21 26.56
CA GLN A 110 15.77 -0.80 26.91
C GLN A 110 17.19 -0.26 26.77
N MET A 111 17.46 0.50 25.71
CA MET A 111 18.77 1.13 25.53
C MET A 111 19.12 2.12 26.64
N LEU A 112 18.11 2.86 27.17
CA LEU A 112 18.32 3.76 28.32
C LEU A 112 18.64 2.98 29.60
N VAL A 113 17.94 1.87 29.84
CA VAL A 113 18.21 0.96 30.97
C VAL A 113 19.61 0.37 30.87
N ASP A 114 20.03 -0.01 29.64
CA ASP A 114 21.39 -0.53 29.37
C ASP A 114 22.49 0.55 29.46
N GLY A 115 22.14 1.78 29.82
CA GLY A 115 23.11 2.88 30.06
C GLY A 115 23.62 3.54 28.78
N ALA A 116 22.87 3.50 27.69
CA ALA A 116 23.22 4.24 26.50
C ALA A 116 23.18 5.75 26.73
N ASP A 117 24.20 6.45 26.27
CA ASP A 117 24.23 7.91 26.27
C ASP A 117 23.25 8.48 25.19
N GLU A 118 22.93 9.76 25.33
CA GLU A 118 21.99 10.46 24.42
C GLU A 118 22.45 10.39 22.96
N GLY A 119 23.74 10.52 22.68
CA GLY A 119 24.30 10.49 21.33
C GLY A 119 24.15 9.12 20.70
N LYS A 120 24.44 8.06 21.44
CA LYS A 120 24.32 6.67 21.00
C LYS A 120 22.83 6.30 20.77
N LEU A 121 21.97 6.67 21.72
CA LEU A 121 20.53 6.45 21.64
C LEU A 121 19.94 7.12 20.39
N THR A 122 20.20 8.41 20.22
CA THR A 122 19.71 9.21 19.09
C THR A 122 20.19 8.64 17.76
N THR A 123 21.46 8.27 17.66
CA THR A 123 22.05 7.70 16.45
C THR A 123 21.35 6.39 16.09
N GLN A 124 21.16 5.50 17.05
CA GLN A 124 20.59 4.17 16.81
C GLN A 124 19.09 4.24 16.49
N LEU A 125 18.34 5.09 17.18
CA LEU A 125 16.93 5.29 16.86
C LEU A 125 16.74 5.93 15.48
N ASN A 126 17.58 6.88 15.09
CA ASN A 126 17.55 7.44 13.74
C ASN A 126 17.90 6.42 12.65
N GLN A 127 18.84 5.52 12.90
CA GLN A 127 19.12 4.40 11.99
C GLN A 127 17.91 3.47 11.83
N GLU A 128 17.23 3.16 12.92
CA GLU A 128 16.01 2.33 12.90
C GLU A 128 14.89 3.00 12.11
N ILE A 129 14.65 4.29 12.33
CA ILE A 129 13.68 5.09 11.57
C ILE A 129 14.00 5.07 10.07
N LYS A 130 15.29 5.26 9.74
CA LYS A 130 15.75 5.23 8.34
C LYS A 130 15.54 3.86 7.70
N ALA A 131 15.88 2.78 8.41
CA ALA A 131 15.66 1.42 7.94
C ALA A 131 14.16 1.10 7.74
N MET A 132 13.31 1.57 8.66
CA MET A 132 11.85 1.43 8.54
C MET A 132 11.32 2.19 7.33
N LYS A 133 11.80 3.41 7.11
CA LYS A 133 11.42 4.25 5.97
C LYS A 133 11.75 3.59 4.64
N ILE A 134 12.98 3.06 4.49
CA ILE A 134 13.41 2.34 3.28
C ILE A 134 12.52 1.13 3.00
N ARG A 135 12.14 0.36 4.03
CA ARG A 135 11.22 -0.78 3.86
C ARG A 135 9.83 -0.35 3.39
N HIS A 136 9.31 0.75 3.96
CA HIS A 136 8.01 1.28 3.54
C HIS A 136 8.05 1.84 2.12
N GLU A 137 9.09 2.57 1.77
CA GLU A 137 9.30 3.11 0.41
C GLU A 137 9.40 1.99 -0.63
N ALA A 138 10.08 0.89 -0.33
CA ALA A 138 10.14 -0.26 -1.21
C ALA A 138 8.74 -0.86 -1.47
N SER A 139 7.93 -1.04 -0.42
CA SER A 139 6.56 -1.54 -0.56
C SER A 139 5.65 -0.56 -1.30
N GLN A 140 5.78 0.74 -1.04
CA GLN A 140 5.05 1.80 -1.75
C GLN A 140 5.46 1.85 -3.24
N GLY A 141 6.73 1.60 -3.55
CA GLY A 141 7.22 1.52 -4.92
C GLY A 141 6.51 0.43 -5.74
N VAL A 142 6.25 -0.73 -5.14
CA VAL A 142 5.47 -1.80 -5.78
C VAL A 142 4.03 -1.36 -6.02
N VAL A 143 3.38 -0.73 -5.04
CA VAL A 143 2.01 -0.21 -5.21
C VAL A 143 1.96 0.83 -6.33
N LYS A 144 2.95 1.72 -6.39
CA LYS A 144 3.07 2.70 -7.47
C LYS A 144 3.26 2.01 -8.83
N ALA A 145 4.08 0.96 -8.91
CA ALA A 145 4.25 0.20 -10.14
C ALA A 145 2.93 -0.39 -10.65
N TRP A 146 2.02 -0.83 -9.77
CA TRP A 146 0.66 -1.25 -10.17
C TRP A 146 -0.12 -0.11 -10.82
N VAL A 147 -0.10 1.08 -10.20
CA VAL A 147 -0.80 2.27 -10.69
C VAL A 147 -0.28 2.70 -12.06
N ASP A 148 1.03 2.66 -12.27
CA ASP A 148 1.66 3.11 -13.50
C ASP A 148 1.53 2.07 -14.63
N THR A 149 1.59 0.77 -14.31
CA THR A 149 1.63 -0.31 -15.31
C THR A 149 0.23 -0.70 -15.80
N ALA A 150 -0.80 -0.68 -14.94
CA ALA A 150 -2.14 -1.12 -15.32
C ALA A 150 -2.73 -0.32 -16.50
N PRO A 151 -2.68 1.03 -16.56
CA PRO A 151 -3.12 1.78 -17.71
C PRO A 151 -2.30 1.49 -18.99
N ALA A 152 -0.99 1.27 -18.84
CA ALA A 152 -0.13 0.92 -19.98
C ALA A 152 -0.53 -0.43 -20.60
N MET A 153 -0.82 -1.44 -19.76
CA MET A 153 -1.35 -2.73 -20.23
C MET A 153 -2.73 -2.60 -20.87
N GLY A 154 -3.58 -1.68 -20.37
CA GLY A 154 -4.85 -1.34 -21.01
C GLY A 154 -4.67 -0.78 -22.41
N MET A 155 -3.73 0.14 -22.61
CA MET A 155 -3.41 0.68 -23.94
C MET A 155 -2.87 -0.40 -24.90
N ILE A 156 -2.04 -1.31 -24.43
CA ILE A 156 -1.57 -2.45 -25.21
C ILE A 156 -2.77 -3.34 -25.62
N GLY A 157 -3.67 -3.59 -24.69
CA GLY A 157 -4.90 -4.37 -24.97
C GLY A 157 -5.75 -3.75 -26.07
N THR A 158 -5.94 -2.43 -26.05
CA THR A 158 -6.70 -1.74 -27.12
C THR A 158 -6.01 -1.81 -28.46
N LEU A 159 -4.68 -1.67 -28.51
CA LEU A 159 -3.91 -1.81 -29.76
C LEU A 159 -4.01 -3.23 -30.34
N ILE A 160 -3.91 -4.25 -29.49
CA ILE A 160 -4.09 -5.65 -29.91
C ILE A 160 -5.51 -5.86 -30.45
N GLY A 161 -6.53 -5.36 -29.77
CA GLY A 161 -7.92 -5.42 -30.21
C GLY A 161 -8.12 -4.76 -31.58
N LEU A 162 -7.53 -3.57 -31.80
CA LEU A 162 -7.59 -2.89 -33.10
C LEU A 162 -6.89 -3.69 -34.21
N VAL A 163 -5.74 -4.28 -33.95
CA VAL A 163 -5.03 -5.12 -34.94
C VAL A 163 -5.86 -6.34 -35.31
N LEU A 164 -6.48 -7.01 -34.34
CA LEU A 164 -7.35 -8.15 -34.59
C LEU A 164 -8.61 -7.74 -35.37
N MET A 165 -9.20 -6.61 -35.05
CA MET A 165 -10.33 -6.06 -35.79
C MET A 165 -9.98 -5.79 -37.24
N LEU A 166 -8.84 -5.12 -37.50
CA LEU A 166 -8.38 -4.82 -38.85
C LEU A 166 -8.05 -6.09 -39.64
N GLY A 167 -7.48 -7.11 -38.99
CA GLY A 167 -7.20 -8.41 -39.61
C GLY A 167 -8.47 -9.16 -40.06
N ASN A 168 -9.59 -8.91 -39.39
CA ASN A 168 -10.88 -9.57 -39.67
C ASN A 168 -11.83 -8.70 -40.50
N MET A 169 -11.39 -7.57 -41.04
CA MET A 169 -12.24 -6.64 -41.81
C MET A 169 -12.93 -7.27 -43.07
N ALA A 170 -12.48 -8.44 -43.52
CA ALA A 170 -13.12 -9.18 -44.61
C ALA A 170 -14.49 -9.78 -44.20
N ASP A 171 -14.77 -9.94 -42.91
CA ASP A 171 -16.05 -10.43 -42.38
C ASP A 171 -16.73 -9.37 -41.51
N PRO A 172 -17.78 -8.69 -42.00
CA PRO A 172 -18.51 -7.66 -41.24
C PRO A 172 -19.08 -8.13 -39.88
N LYS A 173 -19.30 -9.44 -39.69
CA LYS A 173 -19.84 -10.01 -38.45
C LYS A 173 -18.77 -10.18 -37.38
N ALA A 174 -17.47 -10.15 -37.75
CA ALA A 174 -16.34 -10.26 -36.80
C ALA A 174 -15.91 -8.90 -36.21
N ILE A 175 -16.46 -7.78 -36.73
CA ILE A 175 -16.09 -6.42 -36.28
C ILE A 175 -16.72 -6.08 -34.93
N GLY A 176 -17.86 -6.67 -34.58
CA GLY A 176 -18.60 -6.32 -33.36
C GLY A 176 -17.99 -6.81 -32.02
N PRO A 177 -17.38 -7.99 -31.93
CA PRO A 177 -16.84 -8.55 -30.68
C PRO A 177 -15.38 -8.16 -30.34
N ALA A 178 -14.70 -7.40 -31.15
CA ALA A 178 -13.30 -6.97 -30.92
C ALA A 178 -13.25 -5.69 -30.12
#